data_4b7837da01765092b9b63fdcbc4326e4
#
_entry.id   4b7837da01765092b9b63fdcbc4326e4
#
_cell.length_a   1.000
_cell.length_b   1.000
_cell.length_c   1.000
_cell.angle_alpha   90.00
_cell.angle_beta   90.00
_cell.angle_gamma   90.00
#
_symmetry.space_group_name_H-M   'P 1'
#
loop_
_entity.id
_entity.type
_entity.pdbx_description
1 polymer ?
#
loop_
_entity_poly.entity_id
_entity_poly.type
_entity_poly.pdbx_seq_one_letter_code
_entity_poly.pdbx_strand_id
1 'polypeptide(L)'
;MTLLYLEYGDESTFGWTRAMLDKAETQNKAVEIALNFPQEGTTARNINSSDSFLLNLRSMLSSYKNVPIYLRIGAEFNVWGDKCTPDEFIFAFKAVANSVSGLSNVATVWSMAHTSSWKTNDWPYTADDFYPGDEYVDWVGVNCYASKYFQGRVWQGESRYNEVYFKTGYSS
;
A
#
# COMPACT_ATOMS: atom_id res chain seq x y z
N MET A 1 -14.12 4.55 3.98
CA MET A 1 -13.13 3.72 3.28
C MET A 1 -12.78 2.54 4.16
N THR A 2 -12.59 1.36 3.59
CA THR A 2 -12.21 0.14 4.31
C THR A 2 -10.81 -0.25 3.84
N LEU A 3 -9.92 -0.60 4.77
CA LEU A 3 -8.58 -1.11 4.46
C LEU A 3 -8.61 -2.64 4.50
N LEU A 4 -8.10 -3.26 3.43
CA LEU A 4 -7.92 -4.69 3.27
C LEU A 4 -6.44 -5.00 3.08
N TYR A 5 -6.04 -6.21 3.48
CA TYR A 5 -4.68 -6.70 3.28
C TYR A 5 -4.70 -7.94 2.40
N LEU A 6 -3.85 -7.92 1.38
CA LEU A 6 -3.53 -9.08 0.55
C LEU A 6 -2.03 -9.34 0.63
N GLU A 7 -1.67 -10.60 0.57
CA GLU A 7 -0.29 -11.02 0.40
C GLU A 7 -0.10 -11.58 -1.01
N TYR A 8 0.91 -11.12 -1.71
CA TYR A 8 1.20 -11.62 -3.05
C TYR A 8 1.45 -13.13 -3.03
N GLY A 9 0.76 -13.84 -3.92
CA GLY A 9 0.81 -15.29 -4.03
C GLY A 9 -0.19 -16.04 -3.14
N ASP A 10 -0.86 -15.37 -2.19
CA ASP A 10 -1.90 -15.98 -1.37
C ASP A 10 -3.31 -15.60 -1.86
N GLU A 11 -3.92 -16.50 -2.63
CA GLU A 11 -5.30 -16.35 -3.11
C GLU A 11 -6.36 -16.81 -2.09
N SER A 12 -5.97 -17.37 -0.95
CA SER A 12 -6.92 -17.84 0.06
C SER A 12 -7.81 -16.73 0.61
N THR A 13 -7.30 -15.51 0.60
CA THR A 13 -8.00 -14.31 1.08
C THR A 13 -8.95 -13.68 0.05
N PHE A 14 -8.92 -14.11 -1.21
CA PHE A 14 -9.74 -13.51 -2.28
C PHE A 14 -11.24 -13.64 -2.04
N GLY A 15 -11.69 -14.74 -1.44
CA GLY A 15 -13.10 -14.92 -1.07
C GLY A 15 -13.59 -13.86 -0.10
N TRP A 16 -12.79 -13.59 0.94
CA TRP A 16 -13.09 -12.55 1.92
C TRP A 16 -12.99 -11.14 1.30
N THR A 17 -11.97 -10.91 0.46
CA THR A 17 -11.80 -9.63 -0.24
C THR A 17 -13.01 -9.32 -1.12
N ARG A 18 -13.53 -10.31 -1.87
CA ARG A 18 -14.76 -10.16 -2.67
C ARG A 18 -15.95 -9.77 -1.80
N ALA A 19 -16.17 -10.45 -0.68
CA ALA A 19 -17.25 -10.13 0.24
C ALA A 19 -17.18 -8.68 0.78
N MET A 20 -15.98 -8.17 0.99
CA MET A 20 -15.78 -6.78 1.41
C MET A 20 -15.98 -5.79 0.25
N LEU A 21 -15.61 -6.15 -0.97
CA LEU A 21 -15.87 -5.35 -2.17
C LEU A 21 -17.37 -5.30 -2.48
N ASP A 22 -18.12 -6.41 -2.36
CA ASP A 22 -19.58 -6.46 -2.47
C ASP A 22 -20.24 -5.49 -1.49
N LYS A 23 -19.76 -5.49 -0.24
CA LYS A 23 -20.25 -4.58 0.79
C LYS A 23 -19.93 -3.12 0.47
N ALA A 24 -18.72 -2.85 -0.02
CA ALA A 24 -18.32 -1.50 -0.41
C ALA A 24 -19.17 -0.99 -1.58
N GLU A 25 -19.41 -1.82 -2.59
CA GLU A 25 -20.29 -1.50 -3.73
C GLU A 25 -21.70 -1.16 -3.26
N THR A 26 -22.32 -2.03 -2.43
CA THR A 26 -23.65 -1.82 -1.86
C THR A 26 -23.74 -0.51 -1.06
N GLN A 27 -22.65 -0.12 -0.40
CA GLN A 27 -22.59 1.09 0.45
C GLN A 27 -22.04 2.32 -0.29
N ASN A 28 -21.71 2.20 -1.56
CA ASN A 28 -21.07 3.25 -2.37
C ASN A 28 -19.80 3.81 -1.67
N LYS A 29 -18.91 2.92 -1.26
CA LYS A 29 -17.68 3.26 -0.54
C LYS A 29 -16.44 2.86 -1.32
N ALA A 30 -15.38 3.65 -1.16
CA ALA A 30 -14.05 3.28 -1.63
C ALA A 30 -13.40 2.23 -0.71
N VAL A 31 -12.48 1.46 -1.29
CA VAL A 31 -11.68 0.45 -0.60
C VAL A 31 -10.20 0.75 -0.83
N GLU A 32 -9.40 0.58 0.21
CA GLU A 32 -7.96 0.58 0.12
C GLU A 32 -7.47 -0.87 0.29
N ILE A 33 -6.67 -1.35 -0.64
CA ILE A 33 -6.08 -2.68 -0.59
C ILE A 33 -4.56 -2.54 -0.48
N ALA A 34 -4.00 -2.98 0.65
CA ALA A 34 -2.56 -3.11 0.82
C ALA A 34 -2.12 -4.48 0.30
N LEU A 35 -1.47 -4.50 -0.85
CA LEU A 35 -0.84 -5.69 -1.40
C LEU A 35 0.60 -5.74 -0.90
N ASN A 36 0.86 -6.64 0.04
CA ASN A 36 2.18 -6.84 0.60
C ASN A 36 2.96 -7.86 -0.22
N PHE A 37 4.27 -7.65 -0.32
CA PHE A 37 5.18 -8.66 -0.83
C PHE A 37 5.58 -9.60 0.31
N PRO A 38 5.68 -10.92 0.05
CA PRO A 38 6.00 -11.90 1.09
C PRO A 38 7.29 -11.57 1.81
N GLN A 39 7.29 -11.77 3.11
CA GLN A 39 8.44 -11.44 3.96
C GLN A 39 9.56 -12.48 3.89
N GLU A 40 9.29 -13.70 3.44
CA GLU A 40 10.26 -14.78 3.42
C GLU A 40 10.49 -15.31 1.99
N GLY A 41 11.71 -15.14 1.50
CA GLY A 41 12.30 -15.94 0.41
C GLY A 41 11.75 -15.78 -1.00
N THR A 42 10.54 -15.31 -1.18
CA THR A 42 10.00 -14.93 -2.49
C THR A 42 10.08 -13.44 -2.61
N THR A 43 11.16 -13.04 -3.07
CA THR A 43 11.45 -11.65 -3.32
C THR A 43 10.56 -11.12 -4.44
N ALA A 44 10.35 -9.84 -4.40
CA ALA A 44 9.86 -9.04 -5.51
C ALA A 44 10.46 -9.44 -6.89
N ARG A 45 11.61 -10.12 -6.93
CA ARG A 45 12.28 -10.65 -8.12
C ARG A 45 11.45 -11.56 -9.00
N ASN A 46 10.55 -12.33 -8.40
CA ASN A 46 9.80 -13.37 -9.11
C ASN A 46 8.44 -12.87 -9.60
N ILE A 47 8.07 -11.63 -9.30
CA ILE A 47 6.81 -11.05 -9.71
C ILE A 47 6.92 -10.60 -11.17
N ASN A 48 6.00 -11.02 -12.00
CA ASN A 48 5.88 -10.53 -13.36
C ASN A 48 4.40 -10.37 -13.76
N SER A 49 4.12 -9.52 -14.74
CA SER A 49 2.76 -9.17 -15.15
C SER A 49 1.94 -10.32 -15.72
N SER A 50 2.57 -11.44 -16.06
CA SER A 50 1.90 -12.67 -16.56
C SER A 50 1.67 -13.70 -15.46
N ASP A 51 1.99 -13.37 -14.22
CA ASP A 51 1.81 -14.24 -13.08
C ASP A 51 0.32 -14.54 -12.84
N SER A 52 0.01 -15.79 -12.49
CA SER A 52 -1.36 -16.24 -12.29
C SER A 52 -2.07 -15.47 -11.17
N PHE A 53 -1.35 -15.15 -10.09
CA PHE A 53 -1.90 -14.34 -9.01
C PHE A 53 -2.31 -12.95 -9.51
N LEU A 54 -1.46 -12.27 -10.30
CA LEU A 54 -1.78 -10.96 -10.85
C LEU A 54 -2.92 -11.00 -11.85
N LEU A 55 -3.01 -12.06 -12.65
CA LEU A 55 -4.16 -12.27 -13.56
C LEU A 55 -5.46 -12.44 -12.78
N ASN A 56 -5.45 -13.22 -11.71
CA ASN A 56 -6.59 -13.44 -10.84
C ASN A 56 -6.95 -12.18 -10.03
N LEU A 57 -5.96 -11.43 -9.55
CA LEU A 57 -6.17 -10.14 -8.91
C LEU A 57 -6.85 -9.16 -9.88
N ARG A 58 -6.30 -9.00 -11.10
CA ARG A 58 -6.93 -8.17 -12.14
C ARG A 58 -8.36 -8.58 -12.41
N SER A 59 -8.61 -9.89 -12.60
CA SER A 59 -9.95 -10.43 -12.83
C SER A 59 -10.91 -10.06 -11.71
N MET A 60 -10.47 -10.20 -10.47
CA MET A 60 -11.25 -9.81 -9.30
C MET A 60 -11.56 -8.31 -9.31
N LEU A 61 -10.55 -7.46 -9.42
CA LEU A 61 -10.72 -6.00 -9.33
C LEU A 61 -11.56 -5.44 -10.48
N SER A 62 -11.45 -6.02 -11.70
CA SER A 62 -12.23 -5.61 -12.86
C SER A 62 -13.72 -5.91 -12.74
N SER A 63 -14.12 -6.80 -11.84
CA SER A 63 -15.52 -7.14 -11.58
C SER A 63 -16.25 -6.04 -10.79
N TYR A 64 -15.53 -5.16 -10.11
CA TYR A 64 -16.07 -4.13 -9.20
C TYR A 64 -15.91 -2.71 -9.78
N LYS A 65 -16.39 -2.49 -10.99
CA LYS A 65 -16.20 -1.24 -11.75
C LYS A 65 -16.69 0.03 -11.05
N ASN A 66 -17.66 -0.11 -10.15
CA ASN A 66 -18.25 1.01 -9.42
C ASN A 66 -17.61 1.25 -8.05
N VAL A 67 -16.67 0.42 -7.63
CA VAL A 67 -15.94 0.58 -6.38
C VAL A 67 -14.61 1.26 -6.65
N PRO A 68 -14.37 2.49 -6.18
CA PRO A 68 -13.05 3.08 -6.23
C PRO A 68 -12.08 2.29 -5.34
N ILE A 69 -10.98 1.82 -5.92
CA ILE A 69 -9.98 1.00 -5.24
C ILE A 69 -8.63 1.71 -5.26
N TYR A 70 -8.06 1.93 -4.09
CA TYR A 70 -6.69 2.39 -3.91
C TYR A 70 -5.81 1.18 -3.63
N LEU A 71 -5.02 0.77 -4.62
CA LEU A 71 -4.13 -0.38 -4.53
C LEU A 71 -2.74 0.08 -4.06
N ARG A 72 -2.44 -0.12 -2.78
CA ARG A 72 -1.13 0.15 -2.18
C ARG A 72 -0.19 -1.00 -2.46
N ILE A 73 0.76 -0.79 -3.34
CA ILE A 73 1.66 -1.84 -3.83
C ILE A 73 2.93 -1.85 -2.97
N GLY A 74 3.23 -2.97 -2.32
CA GLY A 74 4.39 -3.12 -1.45
C GLY A 74 4.41 -2.11 -0.30
N ALA A 75 3.28 -1.97 0.40
CA ALA A 75 3.10 -0.94 1.42
C ALA A 75 4.19 -0.97 2.51
N GLU A 76 4.63 0.21 2.94
CA GLU A 76 5.67 0.39 3.97
C GLU A 76 7.01 -0.28 3.60
N PHE A 77 7.41 -0.21 2.35
CA PHE A 77 8.67 -0.79 1.86
C PHE A 77 9.89 -0.39 2.70
N ASN A 78 9.88 0.79 3.30
CA ASN A 78 10.95 1.29 4.14
C ASN A 78 11.01 0.64 5.54
N VAL A 79 9.99 -0.08 5.95
CA VAL A 79 9.99 -0.89 7.19
C VAL A 79 10.40 -2.33 6.88
N TRP A 80 9.96 -2.85 5.74
CA TRP A 80 10.14 -4.23 5.33
C TRP A 80 11.22 -4.41 4.27
N GLY A 81 11.86 -3.32 3.88
CA GLY A 81 12.71 -3.23 2.72
C GLY A 81 14.08 -3.90 2.86
N ASP A 82 14.49 -4.36 4.06
CA ASP A 82 15.64 -5.24 4.23
C ASP A 82 15.50 -6.58 3.46
N LYS A 83 14.38 -6.76 2.80
CA LYS A 83 14.01 -7.98 2.06
C LYS A 83 14.06 -7.84 0.55
N CYS A 84 14.22 -6.63 0.03
CA CYS A 84 14.40 -6.38 -1.39
C CYS A 84 15.26 -5.13 -1.62
N THR A 85 16.01 -5.13 -2.70
CA THR A 85 16.70 -3.94 -3.18
C THR A 85 15.72 -2.97 -3.84
N PRO A 86 16.09 -1.69 -4.03
CA PRO A 86 15.27 -0.74 -4.80
C PRO A 86 14.87 -1.28 -6.17
N ASP A 87 15.82 -1.83 -6.92
CA ASP A 87 15.56 -2.37 -8.27
C ASP A 87 14.52 -3.49 -8.25
N GLU A 88 14.61 -4.39 -7.26
CA GLU A 88 13.64 -5.48 -7.10
C GLU A 88 12.25 -4.95 -6.74
N PHE A 89 12.18 -3.98 -5.84
CA PHE A 89 10.92 -3.34 -5.46
C PHE A 89 10.28 -2.63 -6.66
N ILE A 90 11.05 -1.80 -7.37
CA ILE A 90 10.59 -1.07 -8.55
C ILE A 90 10.09 -2.03 -9.63
N PHE A 91 10.83 -3.11 -9.87
CA PHE A 91 10.41 -4.13 -10.83
C PHE A 91 9.07 -4.75 -10.44
N ALA A 92 8.91 -5.16 -9.18
CA ALA A 92 7.68 -5.75 -8.68
C ALA A 92 6.50 -4.74 -8.70
N PHE A 93 6.74 -3.50 -8.27
CA PHE A 93 5.75 -2.44 -8.33
C PHE A 93 5.22 -2.25 -9.75
N LYS A 94 6.12 -2.11 -10.72
CA LYS A 94 5.79 -1.95 -12.14
C LYS A 94 5.01 -3.14 -12.69
N ALA A 95 5.37 -4.36 -12.32
CA ALA A 95 4.66 -5.57 -12.73
C ALA A 95 3.20 -5.57 -12.23
N VAL A 96 2.98 -5.22 -10.97
CA VAL A 96 1.63 -5.10 -10.38
C VAL A 96 0.85 -3.95 -11.05
N ALA A 97 1.45 -2.76 -11.17
CA ALA A 97 0.82 -1.60 -11.79
C ALA A 97 0.41 -1.89 -13.23
N ASN A 98 1.29 -2.51 -14.02
CA ASN A 98 0.99 -2.95 -15.38
C ASN A 98 -0.16 -3.98 -15.42
N SER A 99 -0.21 -4.90 -14.46
CA SER A 99 -1.27 -5.90 -14.41
C SER A 99 -2.66 -5.30 -14.24
N VAL A 100 -2.78 -4.18 -13.54
CA VAL A 100 -4.07 -3.49 -13.30
C VAL A 100 -4.28 -2.28 -14.22
N SER A 101 -3.34 -2.01 -15.10
CA SER A 101 -3.42 -0.89 -16.06
C SER A 101 -4.71 -0.94 -16.88
N GLY A 102 -5.32 0.22 -17.07
CA GLY A 102 -6.58 0.36 -17.81
C GLY A 102 -7.85 -0.01 -17.01
N LEU A 103 -7.73 -0.40 -15.73
CA LEU A 103 -8.88 -0.51 -14.84
C LEU A 103 -9.22 0.88 -14.29
N SER A 104 -10.30 1.50 -14.78
CA SER A 104 -10.69 2.87 -14.42
C SER A 104 -11.13 3.05 -12.96
N ASN A 105 -11.37 1.95 -12.25
CA ASN A 105 -11.76 1.93 -10.84
C ASN A 105 -10.59 1.68 -9.90
N VAL A 106 -9.37 1.46 -10.41
CA VAL A 106 -8.17 1.17 -9.60
C VAL A 106 -7.17 2.30 -9.76
N ALA A 107 -6.72 2.84 -8.66
CA ALA A 107 -5.60 3.78 -8.56
C ALA A 107 -4.43 3.13 -7.83
N THR A 108 -3.24 3.21 -8.38
CA THR A 108 -2.01 2.69 -7.77
C THR A 108 -1.46 3.66 -6.73
N VAL A 109 -1.05 3.14 -5.59
CA VAL A 109 -0.51 3.96 -4.49
C VAL A 109 0.88 3.46 -4.11
N TRP A 110 1.87 4.33 -4.25
CA TRP A 110 3.19 4.15 -3.66
C TRP A 110 3.17 4.70 -2.25
N SER A 111 3.46 3.87 -1.25
CA SER A 111 3.32 4.30 0.14
C SER A 111 4.45 3.81 1.03
N MET A 112 4.90 4.71 1.91
CA MET A 112 5.92 4.44 2.91
C MET A 112 5.38 4.61 4.33
N ALA A 113 6.05 4.01 5.31
CA ALA A 113 5.88 4.37 6.70
C ALA A 113 6.57 5.70 6.99
N HIS A 114 6.12 6.40 8.03
CA HIS A 114 6.76 7.65 8.46
C HIS A 114 8.27 7.48 8.66
N THR A 115 9.04 8.51 8.32
CA THR A 115 10.52 8.48 8.28
C THR A 115 11.21 8.03 9.56
N SER A 116 10.60 8.21 10.73
CA SER A 116 11.15 7.68 11.98
C SER A 116 11.17 6.15 12.05
N SER A 117 10.55 5.49 11.09
CA SER A 117 10.55 4.02 10.96
C SER A 117 11.67 3.50 10.06
N TRP A 118 12.44 4.40 9.42
CA TRP A 118 13.63 3.97 8.71
C TRP A 118 14.55 3.22 9.67
N LYS A 119 14.88 2.01 9.30
CA LYS A 119 15.87 1.25 10.04
C LYS A 119 17.21 1.97 9.89
N THR A 120 17.77 2.23 11.00
CA THR A 120 19.11 2.67 11.36
C THR A 120 20.20 2.53 10.29
N ASN A 121 21.20 3.29 10.46
CA ASN A 121 22.53 3.52 9.91
C ASN A 121 23.12 2.54 8.85
N ASP A 122 22.60 1.33 8.72
CA ASP A 122 23.07 0.31 7.78
C ASP A 122 22.18 0.21 6.50
N TRP A 123 21.16 1.05 6.40
CA TRP A 123 20.30 1.10 5.20
C TRP A 123 20.79 2.21 4.28
N PRO A 124 21.44 1.88 3.15
CA PRO A 124 22.10 2.87 2.30
C PRO A 124 21.13 3.64 1.38
N TYR A 125 19.84 3.34 1.44
CA TYR A 125 18.85 3.84 0.49
C TYR A 125 17.96 4.92 1.08
N THR A 126 17.46 5.79 0.21
CA THR A 126 16.44 6.81 0.49
C THR A 126 15.07 6.36 -0.06
N ALA A 127 14.02 7.10 0.23
CA ALA A 127 12.70 6.82 -0.35
C ALA A 127 12.72 6.92 -1.88
N ASP A 128 13.45 7.90 -2.40
CA ASP A 128 13.54 8.16 -3.85
C ASP A 128 14.15 7.00 -4.61
N ASP A 129 15.05 6.24 -3.98
CA ASP A 129 15.63 5.04 -4.60
C ASP A 129 14.59 3.95 -4.90
N PHE A 130 13.46 3.96 -4.19
CA PHE A 130 12.35 3.02 -4.36
C PHE A 130 11.19 3.57 -5.21
N TYR A 131 11.35 4.77 -5.78
CA TYR A 131 10.27 5.38 -6.55
C TYR A 131 10.19 4.80 -7.98
N PRO A 132 9.05 4.19 -8.36
CA PRO A 132 8.95 3.49 -9.65
C PRO A 132 8.76 4.39 -10.87
N GLY A 133 8.49 5.67 -10.68
CA GLY A 133 8.21 6.64 -11.73
C GLY A 133 6.75 7.07 -11.80
N ASP A 134 6.53 8.30 -12.25
CA ASP A 134 5.21 8.96 -12.28
C ASP A 134 4.18 8.19 -13.11
N GLU A 135 4.62 7.51 -14.15
CA GLU A 135 3.76 6.72 -15.02
C GLU A 135 3.13 5.47 -14.37
N TYR A 136 3.63 5.08 -13.19
CA TYR A 136 3.14 3.93 -12.43
C TYR A 136 2.43 4.29 -11.13
N VAL A 137 2.44 5.57 -10.75
CA VAL A 137 1.96 6.04 -9.43
C VAL A 137 0.86 7.08 -9.58
N ASP A 138 -0.36 6.72 -9.20
CA ASP A 138 -1.47 7.68 -9.16
C ASP A 138 -1.48 8.50 -7.87
N TRP A 139 -1.07 7.90 -6.75
CA TRP A 139 -1.06 8.52 -5.43
C TRP A 139 0.20 8.17 -4.62
N VAL A 140 0.67 9.14 -3.85
CA VAL A 140 1.69 8.94 -2.82
C VAL A 140 1.03 8.90 -1.45
N GLY A 141 1.34 7.86 -0.67
CA GLY A 141 0.80 7.65 0.68
C GLY A 141 1.88 7.60 1.75
N VAL A 142 1.52 8.01 2.96
CA VAL A 142 2.39 7.89 4.13
C VAL A 142 1.59 7.32 5.29
N ASN A 143 2.06 6.23 5.87
CA ASN A 143 1.49 5.66 7.08
C ASN A 143 2.02 6.40 8.32
N CYS A 144 1.12 7.00 9.07
CA CYS A 144 1.45 7.77 10.26
C CYS A 144 0.60 7.28 11.44
N TYR A 145 1.26 6.83 12.50
CA TYR A 145 0.58 6.34 13.70
C TYR A 145 0.81 7.32 14.86
N ALA A 146 -0.22 8.04 15.26
CA ALA A 146 -0.15 9.03 16.33
C ALA A 146 0.41 8.48 17.63
N SER A 147 0.06 7.23 17.97
CA SER A 147 0.55 6.54 19.16
C SER A 147 2.06 6.33 19.19
N LYS A 148 2.67 6.14 18.00
CA LYS A 148 4.10 5.87 17.86
C LYS A 148 4.93 7.15 17.84
N TYR A 149 4.40 8.18 17.19
CA TYR A 149 5.17 9.40 16.88
C TYR A 149 4.91 10.57 17.82
N PHE A 150 3.84 10.51 18.60
CA PHE A 150 3.49 11.55 19.58
C PHE A 150 3.59 11.01 21.01
N GLN A 151 4.81 10.62 21.41
CA GLN A 151 5.07 10.01 22.70
C GLN A 151 4.50 10.82 23.88
N GLY A 152 3.91 10.11 24.83
CA GLY A 152 3.33 10.70 26.05
C GLY A 152 2.00 11.42 25.86
N ARG A 153 1.45 11.46 24.64
CA ARG A 153 0.21 12.18 24.32
C ARG A 153 -0.89 11.32 23.72
N VAL A 154 -0.63 10.05 23.68
CA VAL A 154 -1.30 9.06 22.87
C VAL A 154 -2.68 8.88 23.37
N TRP A 155 -3.36 8.89 23.96
CA TRP A 155 -4.74 8.53 24.33
C TRP A 155 -5.43 9.54 25.24
N GLN A 156 -5.31 10.79 24.88
CA GLN A 156 -6.10 11.82 25.57
C GLN A 156 -7.38 12.20 24.82
N GLY A 157 -7.80 11.31 23.90
CA GLY A 157 -8.99 11.49 23.10
C GLY A 157 -8.75 12.15 21.74
N GLU A 158 -9.72 12.00 20.85
CA GLU A 158 -9.69 12.50 19.47
C GLU A 158 -9.45 14.01 19.38
N SER A 159 -9.99 14.78 20.33
CA SER A 159 -9.79 16.22 20.42
C SER A 159 -8.31 16.61 20.58
N ARG A 160 -7.56 15.81 21.34
CA ARG A 160 -6.13 16.09 21.56
C ARG A 160 -5.26 15.60 20.42
N TYR A 161 -5.65 14.55 19.75
CA TYR A 161 -5.02 14.15 18.49
C TYR A 161 -5.11 15.29 17.46
N ASN A 162 -6.29 15.84 17.26
CA ASN A 162 -6.51 16.94 16.36
C ASN A 162 -5.74 18.19 16.79
N GLU A 163 -5.70 18.50 18.07
CA GLU A 163 -4.94 19.64 18.59
C GLU A 163 -3.45 19.51 18.32
N VAL A 164 -2.86 18.35 18.58
CA VAL A 164 -1.41 18.14 18.39
C VAL A 164 -1.06 18.01 16.91
N TYR A 165 -1.82 17.24 16.15
CA TYR A 165 -1.51 16.94 14.76
C TYR A 165 -1.73 18.16 13.86
N PHE A 166 -2.90 18.81 13.97
CA PHE A 166 -3.22 19.93 13.09
C PHE A 166 -2.59 21.24 13.50
N LYS A 167 -2.40 21.52 14.78
CA LYS A 167 -1.74 22.75 15.22
C LYS A 167 -0.22 22.73 15.10
N THR A 168 0.43 21.58 15.26
CA THR A 168 1.90 21.50 15.21
C THR A 168 2.45 21.01 13.89
N GLY A 169 1.69 20.25 13.12
CA GLY A 169 2.13 19.69 11.84
C GLY A 169 1.89 20.58 10.62
N TYR A 170 0.99 21.57 10.74
CA TYR A 170 0.59 22.43 9.61
C TYR A 170 0.77 23.93 9.88
N SER A 171 1.43 24.31 10.93
CA SER A 171 1.68 25.71 11.27
C SER A 171 3.10 26.19 10.96
N SER A 172 3.75 25.57 9.99
CA SER A 172 5.03 26.08 9.45
C SER A 172 4.89 26.48 7.99
#